data_59547e7d45ea6e6b7c2e9da492c76c7f
#
_entry.id   59547e7d45ea6e6b7c2e9da492c76c7f
#
_cell.length_a   1.000
_cell.length_b   1.000
_cell.length_c   1.000
_cell.angle_alpha   90.00
_cell.angle_beta   90.00
_cell.angle_gamma   90.00
#
_symmetry.space_group_name_H-M   'P 1'
#
loop_
_entity.id
_entity.type
_entity.pdbx_description
1 polymer ?
#
loop_
_entity_poly.entity_id
_entity_poly.type
_entity_poly.pdbx_seq_one_letter_code
_entity_poly.pdbx_strand_id
1 'polypeptide(L)' 'MCRSIKKLRNVEPATTPEDVQAAALQFVRKVSGYRVPAKKNEDAFNGAVDAVTRATLELLDQIEPVRPGG' A
#
# COMPACT_ATOMS: atom_id res chain seq x y z
N MET A 1 -9.48 -10.64 -11.54
CA MET A 1 -8.94 -10.71 -10.43
C MET A 1 -7.49 -10.65 -10.42
N CYS A 2 -6.99 -10.09 -9.50
CA CYS A 2 -5.61 -9.92 -9.50
C CYS A 2 -4.90 -11.11 -8.95
N ARG A 3 -4.15 -11.81 -9.79
CA ARG A 3 -3.53 -12.98 -9.32
C ARG A 3 -2.28 -12.60 -8.65
N SER A 4 -1.87 -11.36 -8.68
CA SER A 4 -0.63 -10.99 -8.07
C SER A 4 -0.83 -10.27 -6.76
N ILE A 5 -1.95 -10.49 -6.11
CA ILE A 5 -2.16 -9.93 -4.80
C ILE A 5 -1.13 -10.52 -3.86
N LYS A 6 -0.42 -9.64 -3.18
CA LYS A 6 0.60 -10.07 -2.28
C LYS A 6 0.20 -9.79 -0.87
N LYS A 7 0.24 -10.79 -0.01
CA LYS A 7 -0.10 -10.63 1.38
C LYS A 7 1.01 -9.90 2.09
N LEU A 8 0.66 -8.90 2.85
CA LEU A 8 1.66 -8.15 3.61
C LEU A 8 1.57 -8.40 5.12
N ARG A 9 0.49 -9.03 5.56
CA ARG A 9 0.34 -9.26 6.99
C ARG A 9 1.04 -10.56 7.37
N ASN A 10 1.79 -10.53 8.43
CA ASN A 10 2.45 -11.73 8.96
C ASN A 10 3.40 -12.38 7.96
N VAL A 11 4.09 -11.57 7.18
CA VAL A 11 5.07 -12.15 6.27
C VAL A 11 6.46 -12.06 6.88
N GLU A 12 7.37 -12.78 6.31
CA GLU A 12 8.74 -12.79 6.78
C GLU A 12 9.61 -12.38 5.62
N PRO A 13 10.49 -11.43 5.75
CA PRO A 13 10.65 -10.61 6.96
C PRO A 13 9.45 -9.72 7.19
N ALA A 14 9.44 -9.05 8.30
CA ALA A 14 8.30 -8.21 8.65
C ALA A 14 8.08 -7.12 7.60
N THR A 15 6.82 -6.80 7.36
CA THR A 15 6.47 -5.75 6.42
C THR A 15 6.94 -4.40 6.96
N THR A 16 7.56 -3.61 6.11
CA THR A 16 8.01 -2.29 6.48
C THR A 16 7.08 -1.24 5.91
N PRO A 17 7.14 0.00 6.41
CA PRO A 17 6.35 1.08 5.81
C PRO A 17 6.65 1.26 4.32
N GLU A 18 7.90 1.01 3.92
CA GLU A 18 8.26 1.11 2.51
C GLU A 18 7.55 0.04 1.67
N ASP A 19 7.37 -1.14 2.23
CA ASP A 19 6.63 -2.19 1.54
C ASP A 19 5.18 -1.77 1.34
N VAL A 20 4.59 -1.14 2.35
CA VAL A 20 3.22 -0.67 2.27
C VAL A 20 3.10 0.44 1.23
N GLN A 21 4.06 1.34 1.21
CA GLN A 21 4.04 2.43 0.25
C GLN A 21 4.17 1.89 -1.17
N ALA A 22 5.01 0.89 -1.37
CA ALA A 22 5.16 0.29 -2.69
C ALA A 22 3.86 -0.36 -3.15
N ALA A 23 3.15 -1.01 -2.24
CA ALA A 23 1.87 -1.61 -2.57
C ALA A 23 0.83 -0.54 -2.89
N ALA A 24 0.84 0.55 -2.13
CA ALA A 24 -0.08 1.66 -2.36
C ALA A 24 0.16 2.28 -3.74
N LEU A 25 1.42 2.43 -4.11
CA LEU A 25 1.78 2.97 -5.40
C LEU A 25 1.25 2.09 -6.53
N GLN A 26 1.40 0.79 -6.39
CA GLN A 26 0.90 -0.13 -7.39
C GLN A 26 -0.62 -0.04 -7.51
N PHE A 27 -1.29 0.07 -6.38
CA PHE A 27 -2.74 0.21 -6.39
C PHE A 27 -3.17 1.46 -7.14
N VAL A 28 -2.52 2.58 -6.85
CA VAL A 28 -2.86 3.85 -7.48
C VAL A 28 -2.57 3.81 -8.98
N ARG A 29 -1.46 3.20 -9.36
CA ARG A 29 -1.13 3.04 -10.77
C ARG A 29 -2.20 2.22 -11.47
N LYS A 30 -2.65 1.15 -10.83
CA LYS A 30 -3.64 0.29 -11.43
C LYS A 30 -4.97 0.99 -11.59
N VAL A 31 -5.40 1.72 -10.58
CA VAL A 31 -6.67 2.40 -10.60
C VAL A 31 -6.67 3.58 -11.55
N SER A 32 -5.59 4.34 -11.58
CA SER A 32 -5.54 5.54 -12.39
C SER A 32 -5.13 5.27 -13.83
N GLY A 33 -4.45 4.18 -14.05
CA GLY A 33 -3.91 3.88 -15.36
C GLY A 33 -2.58 4.57 -15.62
N TYR A 34 -2.09 5.39 -14.69
CA TYR A 34 -0.84 6.07 -14.91
C TYR A 34 0.28 5.31 -14.27
N ARG A 35 1.39 5.20 -15.00
CA ARG A 35 2.55 4.64 -14.42
C ARG A 35 3.26 5.79 -13.76
N VAL A 36 3.30 6.92 -14.46
CA VAL A 36 3.86 8.16 -13.93
C VAL A 36 2.84 9.23 -14.29
N PRO A 37 2.33 9.99 -13.33
CA PRO A 37 1.28 10.95 -13.63
C PRO A 37 1.79 12.14 -14.42
N ALA A 38 0.91 12.76 -15.19
CA ALA A 38 1.24 14.01 -15.85
C ALA A 38 1.48 15.03 -14.73
N LYS A 39 2.29 16.02 -15.03
CA LYS A 39 2.64 16.99 -14.03
C LYS A 39 1.45 17.65 -13.35
N LYS A 40 0.42 17.95 -14.11
CA LYS A 40 -0.75 18.59 -13.53
C LYS A 40 -1.52 17.68 -12.59
N ASN A 41 -1.28 16.38 -12.65
CA ASN A 41 -1.97 15.44 -11.79
C ASN A 41 -1.08 14.88 -10.70
N GLU A 42 0.13 15.38 -10.61
CA GLU A 42 1.11 14.85 -9.69
C GLU A 42 0.68 14.93 -8.23
N ASP A 43 0.12 16.06 -7.84
CA ASP A 43 -0.30 16.22 -6.45
C ASP A 43 -1.43 15.26 -6.11
N ALA A 44 -2.39 15.10 -7.02
CA ALA A 44 -3.51 14.20 -6.77
C ALA A 44 -3.02 12.75 -6.69
N PHE A 45 -2.11 12.39 -7.58
CA PHE A 45 -1.57 11.04 -7.61
C PHE A 45 -0.79 10.75 -6.32
N ASN A 46 0.10 11.64 -5.95
CA ASN A 46 0.91 11.43 -4.76
C ASN A 46 0.07 11.49 -3.48
N GLY A 47 -0.95 12.33 -3.48
CA GLY A 47 -1.88 12.38 -2.36
C GLY A 47 -2.62 11.08 -2.18
N ALA A 48 -2.99 10.44 -3.31
CA ALA A 48 -3.67 9.16 -3.24
C ALA A 48 -2.74 8.07 -2.71
N VAL A 49 -1.48 8.08 -3.14
CA VAL A 49 -0.52 7.09 -2.64
C VAL A 49 -0.35 7.26 -1.13
N ASP A 50 -0.25 8.51 -0.67
CA ASP A 50 -0.09 8.75 0.75
C ASP A 50 -1.31 8.31 1.54
N ALA A 51 -2.51 8.59 1.03
CA ALA A 51 -3.74 8.24 1.72
C ALA A 51 -3.89 6.72 1.83
N VAL A 52 -3.60 6.00 0.75
CA VAL A 52 -3.69 4.55 0.76
C VAL A 52 -2.63 3.95 1.67
N THR A 53 -1.45 4.53 1.67
CA THR A 53 -0.37 4.06 2.55
C THR A 53 -0.79 4.22 4.00
N ARG A 54 -1.33 5.38 4.35
CA ARG A 54 -1.71 5.64 5.72
C ARG A 54 -2.85 4.73 6.17
N ALA A 55 -3.86 4.57 5.32
CA ALA A 55 -4.98 3.71 5.66
C ALA A 55 -4.52 2.26 5.85
N THR A 56 -3.58 1.83 5.02
CA THR A 56 -3.08 0.48 5.09
C THR A 56 -2.27 0.23 6.36
N LEU A 57 -1.46 1.21 6.73
CA LEU A 57 -0.69 1.09 7.97
C LEU A 57 -1.62 1.02 9.17
N GLU A 58 -2.69 1.80 9.15
CA GLU A 58 -3.67 1.75 10.21
C GLU A 58 -4.36 0.40 10.27
N LEU A 59 -4.69 -0.15 9.12
CA LEU A 59 -5.34 -1.45 9.06
C LEU A 59 -4.44 -2.51 9.68
N LEU A 60 -3.18 -2.53 9.29
CA LEU A 60 -2.25 -3.54 9.78
C LEU A 60 -2.05 -3.42 11.29
N ASP A 61 -2.12 -2.21 11.79
CA ASP A 61 -1.97 -1.97 13.21
C ASP A 61 -3.19 -2.47 13.98
N GLN A 62 -4.36 -2.31 13.39
CA GLN A 62 -5.58 -2.64 14.11
C GLN A 62 -5.98 -4.10 14.07
N ILE A 63 -5.64 -4.78 12.99
CA ILE A 63 -6.08 -6.16 12.94
C ILE A 63 -5.13 -7.10 13.59
N GLU A 64 -4.08 -6.64 14.15
CA GLU A 64 -3.21 -7.47 14.69
C GLU A 64 -3.29 -8.46 15.32
N PRO A 65 -3.40 -8.59 15.90
CA PRO A 65 -3.07 -9.36 16.66
C PRO A 65 -2.45 -10.46 16.57
N VAL A 66 -1.95 -10.72 15.95
CA VAL A 66 -1.49 -11.84 15.81
C VAL A 66 -0.30 -11.72 16.30
N ARG A 67 0.03 -11.63 17.02
CA ARG A 67 1.03 -11.50 17.41
C ARG A 67 1.70 -12.51 17.55
N PRO A 68 2.53 -12.53 17.38
CA PRO A 68 3.32 -13.41 17.30
C PRO A 68 3.45 -13.80 18.34
N GLY A 69 3.66 -14.29 18.18
CA GLY A 69 3.94 -14.59 19.21
C GLY A 69 2.73 -14.26 19.47
N GLY A 70 2.34 -13.93 19.02
CA GLY A 70 1.20 -13.50 19.33
C GLY A 70 0.43 -13.51 18.29
#